data_d3568930afebc7ab3f39915d189fe399
#
_entry.id   d3568930afebc7ab3f39915d189fe399
#
_cell.length_a   1.000
_cell.length_b   1.000
_cell.length_c   1.000
_cell.angle_alpha   90.00
_cell.angle_beta   90.00
_cell.angle_gamma   90.00
#
_symmetry.space_group_name_H-M   'P 1'
#
loop_
_entity.id
_entity.type
_entity.pdbx_description
1 polymer ?
#
loop_
_entity_poly.entity_id
_entity_poly.type
_entity_poly.pdbx_seq_one_letter_code
_entity_poly.pdbx_strand_id
1 'polypeptide(L)'
;MSHRGLERIEVSEADAGDIVCVSGIEKLFISDTLCSPENISSLPPLKVDEPTVSMTFQVNDSPFAGQDGKFVTSRNIKERLEQELLSNVALRVKQGDTPDKFIVSGRGELHLSVLIESMRRDGFELGVSKPEVIQKEINGEIHEPYEQVVIDIEEEFQGSIMEEMGLRKAELRDMVPDGKGRLKLEFLAPSRGIIGFRSQFLTLTSGTGIFTSVFEKYDKAKTSELKNRQNGVLVSMAAGKTLAYSLFNLQNRGKLFVGHGTDVYKGQIVGLHSRDNDLPVNPTKAKQLTNIR
;
A
#
# COMPACT_ATOMS: atom_id res chain seq x y z
N MET A 1 -16.34 -4.44 -30.82
CA MET A 1 -17.30 -5.09 -29.89
C MET A 1 -17.93 -4.04 -29.01
N SER A 2 -19.23 -4.12 -28.77
CA SER A 2 -19.96 -3.26 -27.83
C SER A 2 -20.62 -4.13 -26.74
N HIS A 3 -21.05 -3.52 -25.63
CA HIS A 3 -21.77 -4.21 -24.56
C HIS A 3 -23.25 -3.89 -24.65
N ARG A 4 -24.11 -4.93 -24.67
CA ARG A 4 -25.57 -4.81 -24.45
C ARG A 4 -25.94 -5.56 -23.17
N GLY A 5 -26.12 -4.81 -22.09
CA GLY A 5 -26.25 -5.41 -20.75
C GLY A 5 -24.94 -6.11 -20.35
N LEU A 6 -24.99 -7.42 -20.11
CA LEU A 6 -23.83 -8.25 -19.74
C LEU A 6 -23.16 -8.95 -20.93
N GLU A 7 -23.76 -8.88 -22.12
CA GLU A 7 -23.23 -9.59 -23.30
C GLU A 7 -22.33 -8.69 -24.15
N ARG A 8 -21.25 -9.27 -24.67
CA ARG A 8 -20.36 -8.65 -25.64
C ARG A 8 -20.79 -9.06 -27.03
N ILE A 9 -21.13 -8.09 -27.87
CA ILE A 9 -21.54 -8.32 -29.25
C ILE A 9 -20.57 -7.65 -30.21
N GLU A 10 -20.31 -8.30 -31.33
CA GLU A 10 -19.58 -7.66 -32.44
C GLU A 10 -20.47 -6.63 -33.13
N VAL A 11 -19.90 -5.45 -33.33
CA VAL A 11 -20.57 -4.34 -34.04
C VAL A 11 -19.70 -3.92 -35.22
N SER A 12 -20.31 -3.61 -36.34
CA SER A 12 -19.66 -3.11 -37.55
C SER A 12 -19.49 -1.59 -37.54
N GLU A 13 -20.33 -0.89 -36.81
CA GLU A 13 -20.36 0.56 -36.72
C GLU A 13 -20.54 1.01 -35.27
N ALA A 14 -20.02 2.17 -34.95
CA ALA A 14 -20.18 2.83 -33.66
C ALA A 14 -20.31 4.33 -33.85
N ASP A 15 -21.25 4.91 -33.14
CA ASP A 15 -21.54 6.34 -33.21
C ASP A 15 -20.85 7.13 -32.10
N ALA A 16 -20.84 8.46 -32.24
CA ALA A 16 -20.31 9.36 -31.23
C ALA A 16 -21.05 9.18 -29.89
N GLY A 17 -20.33 8.88 -28.81
CA GLY A 17 -20.87 8.58 -27.48
C GLY A 17 -20.91 7.11 -27.14
N ASP A 18 -20.67 6.21 -28.11
CA ASP A 18 -20.61 4.78 -27.86
C ASP A 18 -19.32 4.38 -27.13
N ILE A 19 -19.45 3.42 -26.21
CA ILE A 19 -18.33 2.75 -25.58
C ILE A 19 -18.08 1.42 -26.28
N VAL A 20 -16.93 1.30 -26.90
CA VAL A 20 -16.57 0.11 -27.70
C VAL A 20 -15.23 -0.48 -27.26
N CYS A 21 -15.10 -1.80 -27.39
CA CYS A 21 -13.82 -2.49 -27.23
C CYS A 21 -13.18 -2.68 -28.60
N VAL A 22 -11.93 -2.23 -28.74
CA VAL A 22 -11.11 -2.39 -29.94
C VAL A 22 -10.01 -3.42 -29.66
N SER A 23 -9.68 -4.27 -30.63
CA SER A 23 -8.59 -5.24 -30.57
C SER A 23 -7.72 -5.17 -31.82
N GLY A 24 -6.50 -5.70 -31.75
CA GLY A 24 -5.58 -5.72 -32.88
C GLY A 24 -4.59 -4.55 -32.94
N ILE A 25 -4.48 -3.76 -31.87
CA ILE A 25 -3.50 -2.67 -31.74
C ILE A 25 -2.40 -3.14 -30.81
N GLU A 26 -1.15 -3.18 -31.30
CA GLU A 26 -0.01 -3.70 -30.54
C GLU A 26 0.39 -2.85 -29.35
N LYS A 27 0.28 -1.53 -29.46
CA LYS A 27 0.63 -0.58 -28.40
C LYS A 27 -0.46 0.48 -28.27
N LEU A 28 -1.20 0.43 -27.19
CA LEU A 28 -2.23 1.39 -26.86
C LEU A 28 -2.18 1.65 -25.36
N PHE A 29 -2.07 2.93 -24.99
CA PHE A 29 -2.07 3.36 -23.59
C PHE A 29 -3.37 4.07 -23.25
N ILE A 30 -3.70 4.14 -21.97
CA ILE A 30 -4.85 4.91 -21.49
C ILE A 30 -4.62 6.39 -21.82
N SER A 31 -5.64 7.05 -22.34
CA SER A 31 -5.63 8.41 -22.89
C SER A 31 -5.09 8.57 -24.32
N ASP A 32 -4.68 7.50 -24.98
CA ASP A 32 -4.36 7.57 -26.41
C ASP A 32 -5.65 7.83 -27.22
N THR A 33 -5.54 8.67 -28.22
CA THR A 33 -6.65 8.97 -29.15
C THR A 33 -6.43 8.20 -30.44
N LEU A 34 -7.41 7.39 -30.82
CA LEU A 34 -7.44 6.73 -32.12
C LEU A 34 -8.12 7.66 -33.13
N CYS A 35 -7.41 8.03 -34.18
CA CYS A 35 -7.90 8.94 -35.21
C CYS A 35 -7.93 8.25 -36.57
N SER A 36 -8.75 8.77 -37.50
CA SER A 36 -8.64 8.43 -38.92
C SER A 36 -7.28 8.90 -39.44
N PRO A 37 -6.61 8.11 -40.33
CA PRO A 37 -5.37 8.54 -40.97
C PRO A 37 -5.52 9.85 -41.79
N GLU A 38 -6.73 10.12 -42.26
CA GLU A 38 -7.03 11.31 -43.07
C GLU A 38 -7.26 12.58 -42.22
N ASN A 39 -7.60 12.39 -40.93
CA ASN A 39 -7.86 13.51 -40.01
C ASN A 39 -7.28 13.20 -38.65
N ILE A 40 -6.02 13.56 -38.43
CA ILE A 40 -5.32 13.35 -37.17
C ILE A 40 -5.65 14.50 -36.23
N SER A 41 -6.59 14.26 -35.31
CA SER A 41 -6.98 15.21 -34.26
C SER A 41 -6.96 14.51 -32.92
N SER A 42 -5.90 14.73 -32.13
CA SER A 42 -5.76 14.15 -30.79
C SER A 42 -6.51 14.96 -29.75
N LEU A 43 -7.24 14.28 -28.88
CA LEU A 43 -7.78 14.89 -27.66
C LEU A 43 -6.65 15.12 -26.64
N PRO A 44 -6.77 16.13 -25.77
CA PRO A 44 -5.79 16.31 -24.70
C PRO A 44 -5.79 15.09 -23.78
N PRO A 45 -4.60 14.53 -23.43
CA PRO A 45 -4.51 13.36 -22.56
C PRO A 45 -5.05 13.69 -21.17
N LEU A 46 -5.64 12.71 -20.51
CA LEU A 46 -6.09 12.82 -19.13
C LEU A 46 -4.86 13.09 -18.22
N LYS A 47 -4.94 14.15 -17.43
CA LYS A 47 -3.94 14.42 -16.40
C LYS A 47 -4.20 13.47 -15.24
N VAL A 48 -3.24 12.63 -14.95
CA VAL A 48 -3.23 11.76 -13.77
C VAL A 48 -2.21 12.33 -12.79
N ASP A 49 -2.59 12.37 -11.51
CA ASP A 49 -1.70 12.86 -10.46
C ASP A 49 -0.37 12.08 -10.47
N GLU A 50 0.72 12.83 -10.32
CA GLU A 50 2.04 12.23 -10.24
C GLU A 50 2.16 11.33 -9.01
N PRO A 51 2.95 10.25 -9.09
CA PRO A 51 3.21 9.41 -7.94
C PRO A 51 3.94 10.19 -6.84
N THR A 52 3.51 9.99 -5.61
CA THR A 52 4.06 10.67 -4.41
C THR A 52 4.88 9.74 -3.52
N VAL A 53 4.68 8.42 -3.67
CA VAL A 53 5.34 7.39 -2.86
C VAL A 53 6.01 6.38 -3.77
N SER A 54 7.18 5.92 -3.39
CA SER A 54 7.93 4.85 -4.07
C SER A 54 8.32 3.74 -3.11
N MET A 55 8.43 2.53 -3.62
CA MET A 55 8.97 1.35 -2.94
C MET A 55 9.91 0.62 -3.89
N THR A 56 10.94 -0.01 -3.35
CA THR A 56 11.76 -0.93 -4.11
C THR A 56 11.16 -2.33 -4.03
N PHE A 57 10.86 -2.91 -5.20
CA PHE A 57 10.51 -4.32 -5.35
C PHE A 57 11.76 -5.07 -5.80
N GLN A 58 12.08 -6.16 -5.14
CA GLN A 58 13.28 -6.93 -5.46
C GLN A 58 13.03 -8.43 -5.34
N VAL A 59 13.90 -9.21 -5.93
CA VAL A 59 13.93 -10.66 -5.71
C VAL A 59 14.17 -10.93 -4.24
N ASN A 60 13.50 -11.94 -3.68
CA ASN A 60 13.78 -12.42 -2.34
C ASN A 60 15.11 -13.18 -2.37
N ASP A 61 16.15 -12.59 -1.79
CA ASP A 61 17.50 -13.14 -1.68
C ASP A 61 17.77 -13.82 -0.33
N SER A 62 16.73 -13.95 0.51
CA SER A 62 16.84 -14.61 1.82
C SER A 62 17.00 -16.12 1.67
N PRO A 63 17.53 -16.82 2.71
CA PRO A 63 17.59 -18.28 2.75
C PRO A 63 16.24 -18.99 2.66
N PHE A 64 15.15 -18.24 2.75
CA PHE A 64 13.76 -18.73 2.71
C PHE A 64 13.09 -18.49 1.36
N ALA A 65 13.82 -18.02 0.36
CA ALA A 65 13.28 -17.79 -0.99
C ALA A 65 12.68 -19.06 -1.58
N GLY A 66 11.52 -18.92 -2.24
CA GLY A 66 10.80 -20.02 -2.88
C GLY A 66 9.92 -20.86 -1.97
N GLN A 67 9.71 -20.43 -0.70
CA GLN A 67 8.82 -21.17 0.21
C GLN A 67 7.35 -20.72 0.12
N ASP A 68 7.09 -19.47 -0.23
CA ASP A 68 5.75 -18.89 -0.27
C ASP A 68 5.23 -18.68 -1.69
N GLY A 69 6.09 -18.48 -2.68
CA GLY A 69 5.73 -18.17 -4.06
C GLY A 69 6.33 -19.08 -5.12
N LYS A 70 5.68 -19.13 -6.28
CA LYS A 70 6.15 -19.87 -7.47
C LYS A 70 7.04 -19.01 -8.37
N PHE A 71 6.75 -17.72 -8.44
CA PHE A 71 7.42 -16.75 -9.31
C PHE A 71 8.42 -15.92 -8.50
N VAL A 72 9.68 -16.34 -8.49
CA VAL A 72 10.72 -15.80 -7.62
C VAL A 72 11.87 -15.10 -8.38
N THR A 73 11.78 -15.02 -9.70
CA THR A 73 12.88 -14.46 -10.52
C THR A 73 12.63 -13.00 -10.88
N SER A 74 13.70 -12.22 -11.08
CA SER A 74 13.62 -10.82 -11.53
C SER A 74 12.87 -10.68 -12.86
N ARG A 75 13.00 -11.64 -13.75
CA ARG A 75 12.28 -11.67 -15.01
C ARG A 75 10.76 -11.76 -14.80
N ASN A 76 10.30 -12.66 -13.94
CA ASN A 76 8.88 -12.80 -13.64
C ASN A 76 8.31 -11.48 -13.05
N ILE A 77 9.04 -10.89 -12.07
CA ILE A 77 8.62 -9.63 -11.44
C ILE A 77 8.53 -8.51 -12.49
N LYS A 78 9.55 -8.40 -13.37
CA LYS A 78 9.57 -7.40 -14.44
C LYS A 78 8.38 -7.55 -15.39
N GLU A 79 8.15 -8.75 -15.93
CA GLU A 79 7.05 -9.04 -16.85
C GLU A 79 5.68 -8.70 -16.22
N ARG A 80 5.50 -9.03 -14.93
CA ARG A 80 4.25 -8.72 -14.20
C ARG A 80 4.07 -7.21 -14.01
N LEU A 81 5.14 -6.48 -13.67
CA LEU A 81 5.10 -5.03 -13.53
C LEU A 81 4.84 -4.34 -14.89
N GLU A 82 5.43 -4.81 -15.97
CA GLU A 82 5.16 -4.31 -17.32
C GLU A 82 3.70 -4.52 -17.73
N GLN A 83 3.10 -5.65 -17.40
CA GLN A 83 1.67 -5.90 -17.61
C GLN A 83 0.79 -4.93 -16.80
N GLU A 84 1.17 -4.67 -15.56
CA GLU A 84 0.42 -3.72 -14.71
C GLU A 84 0.43 -2.31 -15.29
N LEU A 85 1.55 -1.87 -15.89
CA LEU A 85 1.67 -0.54 -16.52
C LEU A 85 0.68 -0.33 -17.68
N LEU A 86 0.20 -1.39 -18.32
CA LEU A 86 -0.76 -1.27 -19.43
C LEU A 86 -2.13 -0.78 -18.94
N SER A 87 -2.51 -1.12 -17.71
CA SER A 87 -3.83 -0.79 -17.15
C SER A 87 -3.78 0.25 -16.04
N ASN A 88 -2.63 0.47 -15.43
CA ASN A 88 -2.45 1.32 -14.24
C ASN A 88 -1.66 2.59 -14.56
N VAL A 89 -2.36 3.62 -15.01
CA VAL A 89 -1.76 4.91 -15.45
C VAL A 89 -1.03 5.68 -14.36
N ALA A 90 -1.38 5.42 -13.10
CA ALA A 90 -0.78 6.11 -11.95
C ALA A 90 0.48 5.42 -11.44
N LEU A 91 0.80 4.24 -11.99
CA LEU A 91 2.00 3.50 -11.63
C LEU A 91 3.18 3.95 -12.49
N ARG A 92 4.36 4.01 -11.90
CA ARG A 92 5.64 4.19 -12.62
C ARG A 92 6.61 3.14 -12.13
N VAL A 93 7.30 2.51 -13.05
CA VAL A 93 8.32 1.51 -12.76
C VAL A 93 9.63 1.94 -13.41
N LYS A 94 10.70 1.95 -12.63
CA LYS A 94 12.06 2.21 -13.11
C LYS A 94 12.95 1.07 -12.64
N GLN A 95 13.97 0.75 -13.45
CA GLN A 95 15.03 -0.17 -13.03
C GLN A 95 15.78 0.48 -11.85
N GLY A 96 16.06 -0.30 -10.82
CA GLY A 96 16.90 0.13 -9.70
C GLY A 96 18.40 0.00 -9.99
N ASP A 97 19.20 0.10 -8.95
CA ASP A 97 20.67 0.07 -9.03
C ASP A 97 21.21 -1.29 -9.52
N THR A 98 20.45 -2.34 -9.36
CA THR A 98 20.79 -3.70 -9.81
C THR A 98 19.66 -4.27 -10.66
N PRO A 99 19.95 -5.27 -11.54
CA PRO A 99 18.94 -5.90 -12.40
C PRO A 99 17.77 -6.56 -11.63
N ASP A 100 17.97 -6.87 -10.36
CA ASP A 100 17.00 -7.57 -9.51
C ASP A 100 16.10 -6.61 -8.71
N LYS A 101 16.29 -5.29 -8.86
CA LYS A 101 15.55 -4.25 -8.14
C LYS A 101 14.76 -3.37 -9.10
N PHE A 102 13.53 -3.08 -8.73
CA PHE A 102 12.61 -2.19 -9.46
C PHE A 102 12.08 -1.13 -8.51
N ILE A 103 12.22 0.13 -8.88
CA ILE A 103 11.64 1.26 -8.14
C ILE A 103 10.21 1.44 -8.67
N VAL A 104 9.24 1.11 -7.83
CA VAL A 104 7.81 1.18 -8.15
C VAL A 104 7.21 2.37 -7.43
N SER A 105 6.65 3.29 -8.19
CA SER A 105 6.10 4.55 -7.67
C SER A 105 4.61 4.62 -7.93
N GLY A 106 3.84 5.02 -6.91
CA GLY A 106 2.39 5.10 -6.94
C GLY A 106 1.85 6.33 -6.20
N ARG A 107 0.54 6.54 -6.27
CA ARG A 107 -0.13 7.70 -5.63
C ARG A 107 -0.08 7.69 -4.11
N GLY A 108 0.17 6.54 -3.50
CA GLY A 108 0.21 6.39 -2.05
C GLY A 108 0.39 4.95 -1.60
N GLU A 109 0.44 4.77 -0.28
CA GLU A 109 0.66 3.48 0.37
C GLU A 109 -0.36 2.42 -0.05
N LEU A 110 -1.65 2.77 -0.07
CA LEU A 110 -2.73 1.83 -0.42
C LEU A 110 -2.60 1.33 -1.86
N HIS A 111 -2.24 2.21 -2.79
CA HIS A 111 -2.07 1.85 -4.19
C HIS A 111 -0.98 0.77 -4.38
N LEU A 112 0.18 0.97 -3.74
CA LEU A 112 1.28 0.00 -3.78
C LEU A 112 0.95 -1.28 -3.00
N SER A 113 0.24 -1.18 -1.87
CA SER A 113 -0.18 -2.34 -1.09
C SER A 113 -1.15 -3.25 -1.85
N VAL A 114 -2.08 -2.67 -2.62
CA VAL A 114 -3.00 -3.44 -3.48
C VAL A 114 -2.23 -4.17 -4.56
N LEU A 115 -1.23 -3.53 -5.19
CA LEU A 115 -0.38 -4.18 -6.17
C LEU A 115 0.41 -5.35 -5.57
N ILE A 116 1.04 -5.16 -4.41
CA ILE A 116 1.78 -6.21 -3.70
C ILE A 116 0.86 -7.39 -3.38
N GLU A 117 -0.34 -7.12 -2.86
CA GLU A 117 -1.29 -8.18 -2.53
C GLU A 117 -1.81 -8.91 -3.78
N SER A 118 -2.04 -8.21 -4.89
CA SER A 118 -2.39 -8.81 -6.16
C SER A 118 -1.28 -9.75 -6.66
N MET A 119 -0.03 -9.28 -6.66
CA MET A 119 1.13 -10.10 -7.03
C MET A 119 1.27 -11.33 -6.13
N ARG A 120 1.09 -11.16 -4.80
CA ARG A 120 1.12 -12.28 -3.85
C ARG A 120 0.06 -13.34 -4.19
N ARG A 121 -1.18 -12.93 -4.51
CA ARG A 121 -2.27 -13.84 -4.91
C ARG A 121 -1.99 -14.55 -6.23
N ASP A 122 -1.31 -13.88 -7.14
CA ASP A 122 -0.86 -14.47 -8.42
C ASP A 122 0.30 -15.47 -8.23
N GLY A 123 0.83 -15.62 -7.00
CA GLY A 123 1.89 -16.55 -6.63
C GLY A 123 3.31 -16.00 -6.79
N PHE A 124 3.46 -14.68 -6.82
CA PHE A 124 4.78 -14.03 -6.79
C PHE A 124 5.30 -13.95 -5.35
N GLU A 125 6.58 -14.20 -5.20
CA GLU A 125 7.34 -13.95 -3.98
C GLU A 125 8.39 -12.89 -4.28
N LEU A 126 8.35 -11.80 -3.51
CA LEU A 126 9.26 -10.66 -3.70
C LEU A 126 9.57 -10.00 -2.36
N GLY A 127 10.75 -9.38 -2.27
CA GLY A 127 11.09 -8.46 -1.20
C GLY A 127 10.60 -7.05 -1.53
N VAL A 128 10.11 -6.33 -0.55
CA VAL A 128 9.70 -4.93 -0.70
C VAL A 128 10.38 -4.04 0.33
N SER A 129 10.79 -2.84 -0.07
CA SER A 129 11.32 -1.86 0.87
C SER A 129 10.19 -1.17 1.65
N LYS A 130 10.55 -0.37 2.64
CA LYS A 130 9.62 0.59 3.23
C LYS A 130 9.18 1.60 2.16
N PRO A 131 7.93 2.09 2.23
CA PRO A 131 7.50 3.19 1.39
C PRO A 131 8.27 4.47 1.73
N GLU A 132 8.73 5.16 0.71
CA GLU A 132 9.44 6.43 0.80
C GLU A 132 8.73 7.46 -0.05
N VAL A 133 8.64 8.71 0.45
CA VAL A 133 8.06 9.79 -0.33
C VAL A 133 9.04 10.24 -1.41
N ILE A 134 8.51 10.57 -2.59
CA ILE A 134 9.30 11.06 -3.71
C ILE A 134 9.62 12.53 -3.45
N GLN A 135 10.89 12.82 -3.20
CA GLN A 135 11.38 14.18 -3.03
C GLN A 135 11.75 14.78 -4.38
N LYS A 136 11.60 16.10 -4.51
CA LYS A 136 12.01 16.88 -5.68
C LYS A 136 12.93 17.99 -5.25
N GLU A 137 13.99 18.23 -6.02
CA GLU A 137 14.81 19.43 -5.87
C GLU A 137 14.22 20.55 -6.72
N ILE A 138 13.80 21.63 -6.07
CA ILE A 138 13.25 22.82 -6.72
C ILE A 138 14.05 24.03 -6.25
N ASN A 139 14.71 24.72 -7.18
CA ASN A 139 15.56 25.87 -6.89
C ASN A 139 16.69 25.62 -5.86
N GLY A 140 17.27 24.39 -5.84
CA GLY A 140 18.33 24.00 -4.90
C GLY A 140 17.82 23.62 -3.49
N GLU A 141 16.51 23.56 -3.27
CA GLU A 141 15.90 23.12 -2.02
C GLU A 141 15.13 21.82 -2.21
N ILE A 142 15.19 20.95 -1.21
CA ILE A 142 14.45 19.69 -1.22
C ILE A 142 12.99 19.94 -0.86
N HIS A 143 12.08 19.53 -1.74
CA HIS A 143 10.65 19.58 -1.56
C HIS A 143 10.09 18.16 -1.39
N GLU A 144 9.11 18.00 -0.51
CA GLU A 144 8.37 16.77 -0.29
C GLU A 144 6.89 16.97 -0.61
N PRO A 145 6.15 15.89 -0.92
CA PRO A 145 4.72 15.98 -1.19
C PRO A 145 3.93 16.23 0.09
N TYR A 146 2.92 17.08 0.01
CA TYR A 146 1.94 17.38 1.06
C TYR A 146 0.55 16.97 0.62
N GLU A 147 -0.22 16.47 1.56
CA GLU A 147 -1.60 16.04 1.38
C GLU A 147 -2.56 16.92 2.18
N GLN A 148 -3.68 17.26 1.56
CA GLN A 148 -4.85 17.72 2.26
C GLN A 148 -5.50 16.50 2.90
N VAL A 149 -5.58 16.53 4.23
CA VAL A 149 -6.16 15.45 5.04
C VAL A 149 -7.45 15.93 5.66
N VAL A 150 -8.53 15.22 5.40
CA VAL A 150 -9.84 15.47 5.97
C VAL A 150 -10.20 14.33 6.91
N ILE A 151 -10.49 14.67 8.15
CA ILE A 151 -10.81 13.75 9.24
C ILE A 151 -12.19 14.11 9.78
N ASP A 152 -13.10 13.14 9.85
CA ASP A 152 -14.42 13.28 10.45
C ASP A 152 -14.51 12.29 11.63
N ILE A 153 -14.67 12.82 12.84
CA ILE A 153 -14.61 12.08 14.11
C ILE A 153 -15.67 12.55 15.08
N GLU A 154 -15.94 11.75 16.09
CA GLU A 154 -16.67 12.18 17.27
C GLU A 154 -15.83 13.16 18.10
N GLU A 155 -16.46 14.17 18.72
CA GLU A 155 -15.77 15.24 19.43
C GLU A 155 -14.86 14.72 20.56
N GLU A 156 -15.20 13.57 21.17
CA GLU A 156 -14.39 12.95 22.22
C GLU A 156 -12.99 12.55 21.78
N PHE A 157 -12.77 12.26 20.48
CA PHE A 157 -11.48 11.87 19.93
C PHE A 157 -10.62 13.06 19.48
N GLN A 158 -11.14 14.30 19.57
CA GLN A 158 -10.44 15.50 19.10
C GLN A 158 -9.03 15.61 19.69
N GLY A 159 -8.88 15.46 21.01
CA GLY A 159 -7.60 15.64 21.69
C GLY A 159 -6.53 14.69 21.20
N SER A 160 -6.85 13.39 21.10
CA SER A 160 -5.92 12.35 20.66
C SER A 160 -5.52 12.51 19.19
N ILE A 161 -6.46 12.91 18.33
CA ILE A 161 -6.18 13.14 16.92
C ILE A 161 -5.34 14.40 16.70
N MET A 162 -5.62 15.49 17.42
CA MET A 162 -4.83 16.72 17.35
C MET A 162 -3.38 16.49 17.78
N GLU A 163 -3.17 15.74 18.88
CA GLU A 163 -1.84 15.38 19.35
C GLU A 163 -1.08 14.56 18.32
N GLU A 164 -1.71 13.49 17.81
CA GLU A 164 -1.06 12.58 16.84
C GLU A 164 -0.76 13.30 15.52
N MET A 165 -1.66 14.12 14.99
CA MET A 165 -1.42 14.91 13.80
C MET A 165 -0.30 15.95 14.00
N GLY A 166 -0.20 16.52 15.17
CA GLY A 166 0.92 17.41 15.56
C GLY A 166 2.27 16.68 15.56
N LEU A 167 2.34 15.48 16.13
CA LEU A 167 3.55 14.63 16.07
C LEU A 167 3.97 14.30 14.64
N ARG A 168 3.01 14.17 13.73
CA ARG A 168 3.20 13.90 12.30
C ARG A 168 3.44 15.15 11.46
N LYS A 169 3.60 16.33 12.13
CA LYS A 169 3.91 17.62 11.50
C LYS A 169 2.82 18.15 10.58
N ALA A 170 1.59 17.71 10.79
CA ALA A 170 0.42 18.26 10.13
C ALA A 170 0.07 19.64 10.71
N GLU A 171 -0.44 20.51 9.85
CA GLU A 171 -0.90 21.85 10.18
C GLU A 171 -2.42 21.88 10.08
N LEU A 172 -3.11 22.22 11.17
CA LEU A 172 -4.56 22.40 11.16
C LEU A 172 -4.91 23.62 10.31
N ARG A 173 -5.81 23.44 9.34
CA ARG A 173 -6.34 24.50 8.49
C ARG A 173 -7.73 24.93 8.92
N ASP A 174 -8.59 23.95 9.21
CA ASP A 174 -9.97 24.22 9.55
C ASP A 174 -10.52 23.16 10.53
N MET A 175 -11.52 23.59 11.31
CA MET A 175 -12.20 22.76 12.28
C MET A 175 -13.68 23.16 12.35
N VAL A 176 -14.56 22.27 11.91
CA VAL A 176 -16.00 22.55 11.80
C VAL A 176 -16.79 21.50 12.57
N PRO A 177 -17.42 21.87 13.69
CA PRO A 177 -18.37 20.99 14.38
C PRO A 177 -19.69 20.89 13.60
N ASP A 178 -20.29 19.70 13.56
CA ASP A 178 -21.59 19.50 12.91
C ASP A 178 -22.80 19.84 13.82
N GLY A 179 -22.53 20.18 15.08
CA GLY A 179 -23.56 20.46 16.10
C GLY A 179 -24.34 19.22 16.57
N LYS A 180 -23.91 18.02 16.19
CA LYS A 180 -24.52 16.73 16.56
C LYS A 180 -23.53 15.79 17.24
N GLY A 181 -22.38 16.32 17.67
CA GLY A 181 -21.34 15.56 18.36
C GLY A 181 -20.23 15.03 17.44
N ARG A 182 -20.22 15.43 16.17
CA ARG A 182 -19.12 15.14 15.25
C ARG A 182 -18.35 16.40 14.88
N LEU A 183 -17.08 16.19 14.53
CA LEU A 183 -16.14 17.24 14.22
C LEU A 183 -15.39 16.89 12.93
N LYS A 184 -15.42 17.79 11.97
CA LYS A 184 -14.62 17.72 10.75
C LYS A 184 -13.34 18.55 10.95
N LEU A 185 -12.20 17.92 10.79
CA LEU A 185 -10.86 18.52 10.87
C LEU A 185 -10.21 18.49 9.49
N GLU A 186 -9.60 19.58 9.09
CA GLU A 186 -8.86 19.68 7.83
C GLU A 186 -7.41 20.07 8.12
N PHE A 187 -6.47 19.24 7.64
CA PHE A 187 -5.05 19.43 7.86
C PHE A 187 -4.30 19.49 6.51
N LEU A 188 -3.17 20.20 6.53
CA LEU A 188 -2.10 20.03 5.57
C LEU A 188 -0.99 19.22 6.22
N ALA A 189 -0.68 18.04 5.67
CA ALA A 189 0.29 17.14 6.26
C ALA A 189 1.34 16.69 5.22
N PRO A 190 2.62 16.54 5.61
CA PRO A 190 3.60 15.91 4.74
C PRO A 190 3.22 14.45 4.49
N SER A 191 3.23 13.97 3.25
CA SER A 191 2.82 12.60 2.89
C SER A 191 3.57 11.53 3.71
N ARG A 192 4.86 11.75 4.04
CA ARG A 192 5.62 10.85 4.92
C ARG A 192 5.04 10.71 6.33
N GLY A 193 4.32 11.73 6.81
CA GLY A 193 3.64 11.70 8.10
C GLY A 193 2.34 10.88 8.07
N ILE A 194 1.75 10.71 6.90
CA ILE A 194 0.48 10.01 6.72
C ILE A 194 0.68 8.51 6.49
N ILE A 195 1.85 8.11 5.98
CA ILE A 195 2.19 6.70 5.80
C ILE A 195 2.00 5.92 7.11
N GLY A 196 1.21 4.84 7.07
CA GLY A 196 0.89 3.98 8.22
C GLY A 196 -0.08 4.57 9.24
N PHE A 197 -0.52 5.82 9.08
CA PHE A 197 -1.43 6.46 10.05
C PHE A 197 -2.83 5.86 10.08
N ARG A 198 -3.35 5.39 8.95
CA ARG A 198 -4.72 4.89 8.84
C ARG A 198 -5.05 3.80 9.88
N SER A 199 -4.14 2.87 10.12
CA SER A 199 -4.35 1.79 11.10
C SER A 199 -4.43 2.32 12.54
N GLN A 200 -3.55 3.26 12.88
CA GLN A 200 -3.53 3.92 14.19
C GLN A 200 -4.77 4.79 14.37
N PHE A 201 -5.16 5.53 13.34
CA PHE A 201 -6.36 6.37 13.34
C PHE A 201 -7.63 5.56 13.66
N LEU A 202 -7.82 4.40 13.01
CA LEU A 202 -8.95 3.52 13.30
C LEU A 202 -8.94 3.03 14.74
N THR A 203 -7.77 2.78 15.32
CA THR A 203 -7.64 2.39 16.73
C THR A 203 -7.99 3.55 17.66
N LEU A 204 -7.50 4.75 17.37
CA LEU A 204 -7.74 5.96 18.18
C LEU A 204 -9.21 6.40 18.18
N THR A 205 -9.93 6.13 17.08
CA THR A 205 -11.33 6.50 16.89
C THR A 205 -12.29 5.32 17.09
N SER A 206 -11.83 4.21 17.69
CA SER A 206 -12.64 3.00 17.88
C SER A 206 -13.32 2.49 16.59
N GLY A 207 -12.75 2.82 15.42
CA GLY A 207 -13.26 2.44 14.11
C GLY A 207 -14.38 3.34 13.54
N THR A 208 -14.83 4.37 14.27
CA THR A 208 -15.95 5.25 13.85
C THR A 208 -15.50 6.44 13.00
N GLY A 209 -14.20 6.77 13.00
CA GLY A 209 -13.65 7.91 12.29
C GLY A 209 -13.54 7.68 10.78
N ILE A 210 -13.70 8.73 10.00
CA ILE A 210 -13.49 8.75 8.55
C ILE A 210 -12.21 9.54 8.28
N PHE A 211 -11.32 8.93 7.50
CA PHE A 211 -10.04 9.52 7.12
C PHE A 211 -9.90 9.53 5.61
N THR A 212 -9.63 10.69 5.04
CA THR A 212 -9.38 10.89 3.61
C THR A 212 -8.16 11.77 3.43
N SER A 213 -7.28 11.40 2.50
CA SER A 213 -6.14 12.24 2.11
C SER A 213 -6.03 12.33 0.60
N VAL A 214 -5.65 13.49 0.10
CA VAL A 214 -5.46 13.77 -1.32
C VAL A 214 -4.20 14.61 -1.48
N PHE A 215 -3.36 14.26 -2.46
CA PHE A 215 -2.20 15.08 -2.81
C PHE A 215 -2.61 16.52 -3.14
N GLU A 216 -1.91 17.48 -2.55
CA GLU A 216 -2.18 18.90 -2.80
C GLU A 216 -1.03 19.58 -3.54
N LYS A 217 0.19 19.51 -3.01
CA LYS A 217 1.36 20.22 -3.56
C LYS A 217 2.68 19.62 -3.11
N TYR A 218 3.74 20.03 -3.77
CA TYR A 218 5.10 19.92 -3.23
C TYR A 218 5.46 21.18 -2.46
N ASP A 219 6.02 21.04 -1.25
CA ASP A 219 6.49 22.15 -0.41
C ASP A 219 7.80 21.76 0.27
N LYS A 220 8.50 22.74 0.87
CA LYS A 220 9.80 22.52 1.52
C LYS A 220 9.75 21.38 2.52
N ALA A 221 10.72 20.47 2.40
CA ALA A 221 10.83 19.34 3.32
C ALA A 221 11.14 19.81 4.75
N LYS A 222 10.34 19.37 5.73
CA LYS A 222 10.62 19.64 7.15
C LYS A 222 11.75 18.73 7.63
N THR A 223 12.78 19.28 8.22
CA THR A 223 14.04 18.62 8.63
C THR A 223 13.89 17.61 9.80
N SER A 224 12.71 17.43 10.34
CA SER A 224 12.50 16.57 11.52
C SER A 224 12.29 15.11 11.14
N GLU A 225 13.01 14.21 11.81
CA GLU A 225 12.75 12.78 11.74
C GLU A 225 11.39 12.45 12.34
N LEU A 226 10.58 11.70 11.59
CA LEU A 226 9.37 11.07 12.11
C LEU A 226 9.73 9.70 12.68
N LYS A 227 9.16 9.32 13.82
CA LYS A 227 9.34 7.98 14.38
C LYS A 227 8.82 6.93 13.39
N ASN A 228 9.75 6.16 12.81
CA ASN A 228 9.43 5.25 11.70
C ASN A 228 8.73 3.96 12.13
N ARG A 229 9.08 3.35 13.25
CA ARG A 229 8.50 2.06 13.66
C ARG A 229 8.28 2.06 15.15
N GLN A 230 7.05 1.81 15.58
CA GLN A 230 6.69 1.76 17.00
C GLN A 230 6.79 0.35 17.57
N ASN A 231 6.63 -0.70 16.74
CA ASN A 231 6.49 -2.07 17.17
C ASN A 231 7.50 -3.00 16.48
N GLY A 232 8.00 -3.96 17.22
CA GLY A 232 8.78 -5.08 16.69
C GLY A 232 7.92 -6.12 16.00
N VAL A 233 8.52 -7.24 15.61
CA VAL A 233 7.81 -8.39 15.03
C VAL A 233 8.03 -9.65 15.84
N LEU A 234 7.08 -10.59 15.72
CA LEU A 234 7.19 -11.95 16.22
C LEU A 234 7.78 -12.83 15.11
N VAL A 235 8.96 -13.41 15.35
CA VAL A 235 9.69 -14.21 14.36
C VAL A 235 9.67 -15.68 14.79
N SER A 236 9.23 -16.56 13.89
CA SER A 236 9.24 -18.01 14.18
C SER A 236 10.67 -18.54 14.32
N MET A 237 10.95 -19.24 15.42
CA MET A 237 12.22 -19.93 15.62
C MET A 237 12.19 -21.42 15.21
N ALA A 238 11.02 -21.92 14.76
CA ALA A 238 10.80 -23.30 14.38
C ALA A 238 10.04 -23.39 13.06
N ALA A 239 10.28 -24.49 12.33
CA ALA A 239 9.48 -24.88 11.17
C ALA A 239 8.43 -25.93 11.57
N GLY A 240 7.27 -25.92 10.90
CA GLY A 240 6.19 -26.87 11.12
C GLY A 240 4.81 -26.21 11.14
N LYS A 241 3.78 -26.94 11.55
CA LYS A 241 2.42 -26.43 11.66
C LYS A 241 2.18 -25.71 12.97
N THR A 242 1.57 -24.54 12.89
CA THR A 242 1.17 -23.79 14.08
C THR A 242 0.10 -24.53 14.89
N LEU A 243 0.21 -24.46 16.20
CA LEU A 243 -0.70 -25.12 17.12
C LEU A 243 -1.51 -24.12 17.96
N ALA A 244 -2.81 -24.39 18.13
CA ALA A 244 -3.72 -23.50 18.86
C ALA A 244 -3.21 -23.15 20.27
N TYR A 245 -2.62 -24.12 20.99
CA TYR A 245 -2.05 -23.88 22.32
C TYR A 245 -0.92 -22.85 22.29
N SER A 246 -0.02 -22.95 21.31
CA SER A 246 1.08 -22.00 21.17
C SER A 246 0.60 -20.61 20.79
N LEU A 247 -0.31 -20.54 19.80
CA LEU A 247 -0.91 -19.27 19.35
C LEU A 247 -1.66 -18.56 20.48
N PHE A 248 -2.43 -19.30 21.29
CA PHE A 248 -3.11 -18.75 22.45
C PHE A 248 -2.14 -18.07 23.43
N ASN A 249 -1.00 -18.71 23.74
CA ASN A 249 0.01 -18.12 24.61
C ASN A 249 0.74 -16.91 23.98
N LEU A 250 0.79 -16.86 22.64
CA LEU A 250 1.45 -15.77 21.94
C LEU A 250 0.57 -14.53 21.74
N GLN A 251 -0.75 -14.64 21.86
CA GLN A 251 -1.70 -13.50 21.75
C GLN A 251 -1.37 -12.37 22.73
N ASN A 252 -0.86 -12.70 23.92
CA ASN A 252 -0.43 -11.69 24.91
C ASN A 252 0.86 -10.94 24.52
N ARG A 253 1.55 -11.38 23.47
CA ARG A 253 2.78 -10.74 22.98
C ARG A 253 2.55 -9.78 21.85
N GLY A 254 1.41 -9.89 21.16
CA GLY A 254 1.09 -9.03 20.04
C GLY A 254 0.01 -9.60 19.11
N LYS A 255 -0.13 -9.01 17.93
CA LYS A 255 -1.10 -9.42 16.92
C LYS A 255 -0.51 -10.49 16.00
N LEU A 256 -1.14 -11.66 15.96
CA LEU A 256 -0.70 -12.76 15.09
C LEU A 256 -1.23 -12.61 13.67
N PHE A 257 -0.42 -12.99 12.67
CA PHE A 257 -0.76 -13.01 11.25
C PHE A 257 -1.14 -14.40 10.75
N VAL A 258 -0.81 -15.44 11.53
CA VAL A 258 -1.03 -16.85 11.21
C VAL A 258 -2.11 -17.46 12.09
N GLY A 259 -2.92 -18.35 11.50
CA GLY A 259 -3.94 -19.14 12.21
C GLY A 259 -3.43 -20.52 12.64
N HIS A 260 -4.30 -21.32 13.28
CA HIS A 260 -4.00 -22.70 13.62
C HIS A 260 -3.84 -23.57 12.35
N GLY A 261 -2.86 -24.47 12.38
CA GLY A 261 -2.62 -25.41 11.27
C GLY A 261 -1.89 -24.79 10.07
N THR A 262 -1.47 -23.53 10.14
CA THR A 262 -0.68 -22.86 9.10
C THR A 262 0.77 -23.39 9.12
N ASP A 263 1.30 -23.74 7.96
CA ASP A 263 2.71 -24.10 7.83
C ASP A 263 3.57 -22.83 7.98
N VAL A 264 4.59 -22.92 8.81
CA VAL A 264 5.54 -21.84 9.07
C VAL A 264 6.98 -22.36 9.00
N TYR A 265 7.91 -21.46 8.66
CA TYR A 265 9.33 -21.77 8.60
C TYR A 265 10.12 -20.91 9.60
N LYS A 266 11.32 -21.36 9.93
CA LYS A 266 12.23 -20.62 10.82
C LYS A 266 12.65 -19.29 10.16
N GLY A 267 12.42 -18.18 10.86
CA GLY A 267 12.68 -16.83 10.34
C GLY A 267 11.46 -16.12 9.78
N GLN A 268 10.33 -16.82 9.57
CA GLN A 268 9.09 -16.22 9.12
C GLN A 268 8.53 -15.25 10.17
N ILE A 269 8.05 -14.08 9.71
CA ILE A 269 7.31 -13.14 10.55
C ILE A 269 5.89 -13.66 10.73
N VAL A 270 5.55 -14.01 11.98
CA VAL A 270 4.24 -14.60 12.34
C VAL A 270 3.31 -13.65 13.07
N GLY A 271 3.78 -12.46 13.39
CA GLY A 271 2.96 -11.45 14.06
C GLY A 271 3.69 -10.12 14.29
N LEU A 272 2.92 -9.14 14.75
CA LEU A 272 3.41 -7.85 15.20
C LEU A 272 3.61 -7.90 16.72
N HIS A 273 4.79 -7.55 17.21
CA HIS A 273 5.05 -7.50 18.64
C HIS A 273 4.44 -6.23 19.26
N SER A 274 3.94 -6.32 20.49
CA SER A 274 3.37 -5.16 21.20
C SER A 274 4.44 -4.17 21.71
N ARG A 275 5.72 -4.56 21.70
CA ARG A 275 6.87 -3.71 22.06
C ARG A 275 7.68 -3.36 20.81
N ASP A 276 8.64 -2.47 20.95
CA ASP A 276 9.52 -1.96 19.89
C ASP A 276 10.60 -2.93 19.41
N ASN A 277 10.87 -4.02 20.16
CA ASN A 277 11.87 -5.03 19.82
C ASN A 277 11.28 -6.26 19.13
N ASP A 278 12.07 -6.88 18.26
CA ASP A 278 11.72 -8.16 17.64
C ASP A 278 11.86 -9.30 18.67
N LEU A 279 10.91 -10.24 18.64
CA LEU A 279 10.85 -11.35 19.58
C LEU A 279 10.80 -12.68 18.82
N PRO A 280 11.82 -13.56 18.98
CA PRO A 280 11.74 -14.93 18.50
C PRO A 280 10.75 -15.74 19.33
N VAL A 281 9.83 -16.43 18.63
CA VAL A 281 8.74 -17.20 19.24
C VAL A 281 8.62 -18.59 18.62
N ASN A 282 8.01 -19.52 19.35
CA ASN A 282 7.73 -20.85 18.81
C ASN A 282 6.22 -21.06 18.64
N PRO A 283 5.67 -20.90 17.41
CA PRO A 283 4.24 -21.08 17.14
C PRO A 283 3.84 -22.56 16.98
N THR A 284 4.79 -23.49 16.97
CA THR A 284 4.57 -24.93 16.74
C THR A 284 4.61 -25.77 18.02
N LYS A 285 4.79 -25.14 19.21
CA LYS A 285 4.95 -25.85 20.48
C LYS A 285 3.63 -26.47 20.92
N ALA A 286 3.62 -27.79 21.10
CA ALA A 286 2.48 -28.51 21.66
C ALA A 286 2.37 -28.31 23.18
N LYS A 287 1.17 -28.50 23.72
CA LYS A 287 0.97 -28.59 25.17
C LYS A 287 1.60 -29.90 25.66
N GLN A 288 2.50 -29.81 26.63
CA GLN A 288 2.93 -31.01 27.35
C GLN A 288 1.77 -31.52 28.20
N LEU A 289 1.32 -32.72 27.89
CA LEU A 289 0.35 -33.41 28.72
C LEU A 289 1.11 -33.98 29.93
N THR A 290 0.93 -33.35 31.08
CA THR A 290 1.40 -33.90 32.36
C THR A 290 0.25 -34.75 32.93
N ASN A 291 0.48 -36.03 33.11
CA ASN A 291 -0.43 -36.89 33.90
C ASN A 291 -0.29 -36.46 35.38
N ILE A 292 -1.08 -35.47 35.78
CA ILE A 292 -1.38 -35.27 37.20
C ILE A 292 -2.65 -36.06 37.47
N ARG A 293 -2.48 -37.14 38.19
CA ARG A 293 -3.62 -37.83 38.84
C ARG A 293 -3.94 -37.08 40.14
#